data_cbaa894330f9c7ec2abd43c836bf4733
#
_entry.id   cbaa894330f9c7ec2abd43c836bf4733
#
_cell.length_a   1.000
_cell.length_b   1.000
_cell.length_c   1.000
_cell.angle_alpha   90.00
_cell.angle_beta   90.00
_cell.angle_gamma   90.00
#
_symmetry.space_group_name_H-M   'P 1'
#
loop_
_entity.id
_entity.type
_entity.pdbx_description
1 polymer ?
#
loop_
_entity_poly.entity_id
_entity_poly.type
_entity_poly.pdbx_seq_one_letter_code
_entity_poly.pdbx_strand_id
1 'polypeptide(L)'
;MRINEIIKERRLAKGFTQEQIANYLGVTAPAVNKWEKGTSCPDIVLLPALARLLDTDLNTLLSFQDDLSEKEVALFLNEVSEAAKKDGFEAGYSLAIGKIKEYPTCDLLLGNVAMLLNGLLLFQGNRIDSYEKYEEEIEALFQRVMQSDRIDIREQAQAYLISKLMEKQDYEQAQKVLDTISKKRVLDREQLQANLYIAQGELEKAAKLTEEKFLSAT
;
A
#
# COMPACT_ATOMS: atom_id res chain seq x y z
N MET A 1 3.13 18.46 -5.44
CA MET A 1 4.10 18.93 -4.44
C MET A 1 3.65 20.33 -3.97
N ARG A 2 3.41 20.49 -2.68
CA ARG A 2 2.77 21.70 -2.10
C ARG A 2 3.78 22.67 -1.45
N ILE A 3 5.05 22.58 -1.82
CA ILE A 3 6.12 23.40 -1.21
C ILE A 3 5.84 24.91 -1.24
N ASN A 4 5.23 25.42 -2.31
CA ASN A 4 4.85 26.81 -2.47
C ASN A 4 3.87 27.30 -1.39
N GLU A 5 2.87 26.47 -1.07
CA GLU A 5 1.87 26.77 -0.02
C GLU A 5 2.52 26.76 1.36
N ILE A 6 3.37 25.76 1.64
CA ILE A 6 4.05 25.60 2.92
C ILE A 6 5.02 26.76 3.17
N ILE A 7 5.82 27.15 2.16
CA ILE A 7 6.72 28.32 2.29
C ILE A 7 5.91 29.56 2.68
N LYS A 8 4.82 29.82 1.98
CA LYS A 8 3.97 30.99 2.24
C LYS A 8 3.31 30.93 3.62
N GLU A 9 2.71 29.81 3.97
CA GLU A 9 2.04 29.59 5.25
C GLU A 9 3.00 29.79 6.42
N ARG A 10 4.15 29.09 6.39
CA ARG A 10 5.17 29.15 7.44
C ARG A 10 5.79 30.53 7.56
N ARG A 11 6.06 31.22 6.43
CA ARG A 11 6.54 32.59 6.43
C ARG A 11 5.56 33.53 7.15
N LEU A 12 4.27 33.44 6.80
CA LEU A 12 3.23 34.27 7.42
C LEU A 12 3.09 33.98 8.92
N ALA A 13 3.11 32.70 9.30
CA ALA A 13 3.04 32.27 10.70
C ALA A 13 4.23 32.84 11.54
N LYS A 14 5.42 32.95 10.93
CA LYS A 14 6.61 33.56 11.57
C LYS A 14 6.64 35.11 11.46
N GLY A 15 5.71 35.73 10.77
CA GLY A 15 5.65 37.18 10.58
C GLY A 15 6.73 37.74 9.64
N PHE A 16 7.39 36.89 8.85
CA PHE A 16 8.41 37.35 7.91
C PHE A 16 7.82 37.95 6.64
N THR A 17 8.49 38.97 6.12
CA THR A 17 8.29 39.47 4.73
C THR A 17 9.05 38.59 3.74
N GLN A 18 8.66 38.62 2.47
CA GLN A 18 9.45 37.96 1.39
C GLN A 18 10.86 38.49 1.29
N GLU A 19 11.05 39.80 1.55
CA GLU A 19 12.34 40.45 1.56
C GLU A 19 13.25 39.97 2.69
N GLN A 20 12.68 39.75 3.89
CA GLN A 20 13.46 39.22 5.01
C GLN A 20 13.95 37.76 4.74
N ILE A 21 13.11 36.93 4.12
CA ILE A 21 13.52 35.58 3.70
C ILE A 21 14.61 35.69 2.61
N ALA A 22 14.41 36.56 1.64
CA ALA A 22 15.36 36.76 0.56
C ALA A 22 16.74 37.18 1.09
N ASN A 23 16.78 38.16 2.00
CA ASN A 23 18.01 38.64 2.62
C ASN A 23 18.71 37.54 3.43
N TYR A 24 17.95 36.74 4.18
CA TYR A 24 18.52 35.65 4.97
C TYR A 24 19.15 34.56 4.10
N LEU A 25 18.52 34.24 2.96
CA LEU A 25 18.99 33.19 2.05
C LEU A 25 19.96 33.66 0.97
N GLY A 26 20.25 34.96 0.88
CA GLY A 26 21.10 35.53 -0.16
C GLY A 26 20.48 35.50 -1.56
N VAL A 27 19.17 35.60 -1.65
CA VAL A 27 18.40 35.61 -2.91
C VAL A 27 17.63 36.92 -3.07
N THR A 28 16.86 37.06 -4.13
CA THR A 28 16.02 38.27 -4.35
C THR A 28 14.57 38.06 -3.88
N ALA A 29 13.89 39.10 -3.41
CA ALA A 29 12.48 39.02 -3.05
C ALA A 29 11.57 38.53 -4.20
N PRO A 30 11.78 38.91 -5.48
CA PRO A 30 11.09 38.29 -6.60
C PRO A 30 11.27 36.78 -6.72
N ALA A 31 12.42 36.21 -6.32
CA ALA A 31 12.64 34.77 -6.32
C ALA A 31 11.72 34.08 -5.27
N VAL A 32 11.67 34.62 -4.05
CA VAL A 32 10.77 34.13 -2.99
C VAL A 32 9.30 34.22 -3.43
N ASN A 33 8.90 35.29 -4.08
CA ASN A 33 7.56 35.46 -4.63
C ASN A 33 7.23 34.37 -5.68
N LYS A 34 8.17 34.02 -6.55
CA LYS A 34 8.01 32.94 -7.53
C LYS A 34 7.84 31.57 -6.85
N TRP A 35 8.60 31.33 -5.78
CA TRP A 35 8.46 30.09 -5.00
C TRP A 35 7.06 29.97 -4.39
N GLU A 36 6.56 31.05 -3.76
CA GLU A 36 5.22 31.05 -3.16
C GLU A 36 4.08 30.99 -4.18
N LYS A 37 4.32 31.42 -5.42
CA LYS A 37 3.36 31.27 -6.52
C LYS A 37 3.46 29.92 -7.24
N GLY A 38 4.47 29.10 -6.89
CA GLY A 38 4.70 27.80 -7.54
C GLY A 38 5.23 27.90 -8.98
N THR A 39 5.69 29.09 -9.41
CA THR A 39 6.26 29.29 -10.75
C THR A 39 7.73 28.91 -10.86
N SER A 40 8.42 28.76 -9.72
CA SER A 40 9.74 28.14 -9.59
C SER A 40 9.89 27.52 -8.19
N CYS A 41 10.88 26.64 -8.02
CA CYS A 41 11.23 26.09 -6.73
C CYS A 41 12.53 26.72 -6.20
N PRO A 42 12.75 26.73 -4.86
CA PRO A 42 14.05 27.00 -4.29
C PRO A 42 15.10 26.01 -4.80
N ASP A 43 16.35 26.46 -4.92
CA ASP A 43 17.46 25.56 -5.15
C ASP A 43 17.61 24.58 -3.96
N ILE A 44 17.96 23.32 -4.25
CA ILE A 44 18.07 22.28 -3.25
C ILE A 44 19.05 22.65 -2.12
N VAL A 45 20.10 23.40 -2.43
CA VAL A 45 21.09 23.84 -1.44
C VAL A 45 20.54 24.86 -0.44
N LEU A 46 19.44 25.56 -0.79
CA LEU A 46 18.78 26.54 0.07
C LEU A 46 17.75 25.89 1.02
N LEU A 47 17.26 24.67 0.70
CA LEU A 47 16.20 24.02 1.47
C LEU A 47 16.54 23.84 2.96
N PRO A 48 17.76 23.42 3.36
CA PRO A 48 18.09 23.29 4.77
C PRO A 48 18.08 24.63 5.54
N ALA A 49 18.51 25.72 4.90
CA ALA A 49 18.49 27.05 5.51
C ALA A 49 17.05 27.59 5.58
N LEU A 50 16.27 27.38 4.53
CA LEU A 50 14.86 27.76 4.47
C LEU A 50 14.02 27.00 5.52
N ALA A 51 14.23 25.69 5.67
CA ALA A 51 13.54 24.87 6.66
C ALA A 51 13.83 25.37 8.09
N ARG A 52 15.09 25.65 8.42
CA ARG A 52 15.47 26.22 9.72
C ARG A 52 14.87 27.59 9.97
N LEU A 53 14.88 28.47 8.96
CA LEU A 53 14.28 29.81 9.06
C LEU A 53 12.78 29.76 9.31
N LEU A 54 12.10 28.85 8.63
CA LEU A 54 10.65 28.66 8.73
C LEU A 54 10.24 27.75 9.91
N ASP A 55 11.21 27.27 10.72
CA ASP A 55 10.98 26.37 11.85
C ASP A 55 10.16 25.14 11.44
N THR A 56 10.65 24.45 10.45
CA THR A 56 10.05 23.22 9.91
C THR A 56 11.14 22.23 9.53
N ASP A 57 10.80 20.98 9.35
CA ASP A 57 11.69 19.96 8.80
C ASP A 57 11.60 19.89 7.26
N LEU A 58 12.57 19.23 6.64
CA LEU A 58 12.63 19.11 5.18
C LEU A 58 11.48 18.28 4.61
N ASN A 59 11.03 17.26 5.31
CA ASN A 59 9.94 16.40 4.83
C ASN A 59 8.63 17.20 4.77
N THR A 60 8.35 17.95 5.84
CA THR A 60 7.22 18.88 5.88
C THR A 60 7.33 19.94 4.79
N LEU A 61 8.52 20.57 4.62
CA LEU A 61 8.74 21.63 3.61
C LEU A 61 8.52 21.12 2.19
N LEU A 62 8.97 19.90 1.91
CA LEU A 62 8.83 19.24 0.60
C LEU A 62 7.47 18.55 0.42
N SER A 63 6.62 18.54 1.43
CA SER A 63 5.40 17.70 1.48
C SER A 63 5.73 16.23 1.20
N PHE A 64 6.90 15.80 1.67
CA PHE A 64 7.31 14.41 1.49
C PHE A 64 6.55 13.53 2.47
N GLN A 65 5.95 12.49 1.95
CA GLN A 65 5.21 11.49 2.67
C GLN A 65 5.78 10.13 2.27
N ASP A 66 6.36 9.43 3.26
CA ASP A 66 6.98 8.12 2.99
C ASP A 66 5.94 7.11 2.50
N ASP A 67 4.77 7.12 3.15
CA ASP A 67 3.68 6.18 2.90
C ASP A 67 2.31 6.86 2.87
N LEU A 68 1.35 6.20 2.25
CA LEU A 68 -0.05 6.60 2.28
C LEU A 68 -0.72 6.16 3.58
N SER A 69 -1.60 7.01 4.12
CA SER A 69 -2.48 6.64 5.22
C SER A 69 -3.54 5.62 4.79
N GLU A 70 -4.13 4.91 5.75
CA GLU A 70 -5.22 3.95 5.49
C GLU A 70 -6.40 4.58 4.75
N LYS A 71 -6.74 5.84 5.09
CA LYS A 71 -7.80 6.59 4.42
C LYS A 71 -7.46 6.90 2.96
N GLU A 72 -6.23 7.31 2.67
CA GLU A 72 -5.78 7.60 1.31
C GLU A 72 -5.75 6.33 0.46
N VAL A 73 -5.27 5.21 1.03
CA VAL A 73 -5.31 3.91 0.35
C VAL A 73 -6.75 3.49 0.06
N ALA A 74 -7.66 3.59 1.04
CA ALA A 74 -9.06 3.22 0.84
C ALA A 74 -9.75 4.07 -0.25
N LEU A 75 -9.50 5.38 -0.29
CA LEU A 75 -10.03 6.26 -1.34
C LEU A 75 -9.47 5.87 -2.70
N PHE A 76 -8.18 5.60 -2.78
CA PHE A 76 -7.54 5.19 -4.02
C PHE A 76 -8.04 3.82 -4.53
N LEU A 77 -8.29 2.85 -3.65
CA LEU A 77 -8.86 1.56 -4.04
C LEU A 77 -10.27 1.72 -4.64
N ASN A 78 -11.06 2.68 -4.14
CA ASN A 78 -12.35 3.01 -4.76
C ASN A 78 -12.17 3.58 -6.17
N GLU A 79 -11.18 4.46 -6.39
CA GLU A 79 -10.87 4.98 -7.72
C GLU A 79 -10.48 3.86 -8.70
N VAL A 80 -9.64 2.91 -8.25
CA VAL A 80 -9.26 1.72 -9.03
C VAL A 80 -10.49 0.87 -9.39
N SER A 81 -11.37 0.63 -8.40
CA SER A 81 -12.60 -0.14 -8.60
C SER A 81 -13.53 0.53 -9.62
N GLU A 82 -13.71 1.84 -9.51
CA GLU A 82 -14.57 2.59 -10.46
C GLU A 82 -13.97 2.63 -11.87
N ALA A 83 -12.64 2.80 -11.99
CA ALA A 83 -11.95 2.72 -13.28
C ALA A 83 -12.14 1.34 -13.92
N ALA A 84 -11.97 0.26 -13.14
CA ALA A 84 -12.14 -1.11 -13.61
C ALA A 84 -13.59 -1.42 -14.01
N LYS A 85 -14.58 -0.87 -13.34
CA LYS A 85 -16.01 -1.03 -13.70
C LYS A 85 -16.38 -0.29 -14.97
N LYS A 86 -15.86 0.94 -15.13
CA LYS A 86 -16.22 1.83 -16.22
C LYS A 86 -15.48 1.48 -17.51
N ASP A 87 -14.17 1.32 -17.42
CA ASP A 87 -13.25 1.29 -18.55
C ASP A 87 -12.54 -0.09 -18.70
N GLY A 88 -12.90 -1.08 -17.85
CA GLY A 88 -12.39 -2.43 -17.86
C GLY A 88 -11.20 -2.67 -16.93
N PHE A 89 -10.86 -3.95 -16.72
CA PHE A 89 -9.82 -4.38 -15.79
C PHE A 89 -8.48 -3.68 -16.02
N GLU A 90 -8.06 -3.56 -17.29
CA GLU A 90 -6.77 -2.96 -17.64
C GLU A 90 -6.65 -1.49 -17.19
N ALA A 91 -7.75 -0.73 -17.22
CA ALA A 91 -7.75 0.65 -16.74
C ALA A 91 -7.52 0.72 -15.23
N GLY A 92 -8.23 -0.10 -14.45
CA GLY A 92 -8.01 -0.22 -13.01
C GLY A 92 -6.61 -0.72 -12.68
N TYR A 93 -6.13 -1.74 -13.39
CA TYR A 93 -4.79 -2.29 -13.23
C TYR A 93 -3.70 -1.23 -13.48
N SER A 94 -3.78 -0.52 -14.61
CA SER A 94 -2.81 0.52 -14.98
C SER A 94 -2.76 1.65 -13.96
N LEU A 95 -3.93 2.07 -13.44
CA LEU A 95 -4.04 3.07 -12.40
C LEU A 95 -3.36 2.59 -11.10
N ALA A 96 -3.63 1.34 -10.70
CA ALA A 96 -3.07 0.74 -9.50
C ALA A 96 -1.53 0.62 -9.57
N ILE A 97 -0.99 0.12 -10.68
CA ILE A 97 0.45 0.00 -10.89
C ILE A 97 1.13 1.37 -10.97
N GLY A 98 0.46 2.38 -11.54
CA GLY A 98 0.92 3.76 -11.52
C GLY A 98 1.16 4.27 -10.11
N LYS A 99 0.22 4.03 -9.20
CA LYS A 99 0.32 4.44 -7.79
C LYS A 99 1.39 3.66 -7.03
N ILE A 100 1.54 2.38 -7.28
CA ILE A 100 2.63 1.56 -6.70
C ILE A 100 4.00 2.10 -7.11
N LYS A 101 4.17 2.61 -8.34
CA LYS A 101 5.43 3.24 -8.77
C LYS A 101 5.72 4.55 -8.04
N GLU A 102 4.69 5.29 -7.62
CA GLU A 102 4.85 6.49 -6.78
C GLU A 102 5.27 6.14 -5.34
N TYR A 103 4.70 5.05 -4.78
CA TYR A 103 4.91 4.59 -3.41
C TYR A 103 5.37 3.13 -3.37
N PRO A 104 6.59 2.84 -3.87
CA PRO A 104 7.04 1.46 -4.09
C PRO A 104 7.30 0.67 -2.80
N THR A 105 7.43 1.34 -1.66
CA THR A 105 7.69 0.76 -0.34
C THR A 105 6.48 0.76 0.58
N CYS A 106 5.34 1.30 0.15
CA CYS A 106 4.12 1.34 0.94
C CYS A 106 3.44 -0.03 0.97
N ASP A 107 3.76 -0.86 1.95
CA ASP A 107 3.22 -2.22 2.09
C ASP A 107 1.68 -2.22 2.18
N LEU A 108 1.11 -1.20 2.84
CA LEU A 108 -0.35 -1.04 2.93
C LEU A 108 -0.99 -0.89 1.55
N LEU A 109 -0.40 -0.07 0.68
CA LEU A 109 -0.88 0.10 -0.69
C LEU A 109 -0.71 -1.20 -1.49
N LEU A 110 0.49 -1.77 -1.45
CA LEU A 110 0.84 -2.99 -2.20
C LEU A 110 -0.11 -4.15 -1.87
N GLY A 111 -0.30 -4.45 -0.58
CA GLY A 111 -1.14 -5.56 -0.13
C GLY A 111 -2.61 -5.37 -0.50
N ASN A 112 -3.15 -4.16 -0.25
CA ASN A 112 -4.55 -3.87 -0.55
C ASN A 112 -4.82 -3.83 -2.07
N VAL A 113 -3.89 -3.29 -2.87
CA VAL A 113 -4.00 -3.32 -4.34
C VAL A 113 -3.94 -4.76 -4.85
N ALA A 114 -3.03 -5.59 -4.34
CA ALA A 114 -2.94 -7.01 -4.73
C ALA A 114 -4.27 -7.74 -4.47
N MET A 115 -4.87 -7.54 -3.28
CA MET A 115 -6.16 -8.12 -2.93
C MET A 115 -7.29 -7.65 -3.86
N LEU A 116 -7.37 -6.33 -4.12
CA LEU A 116 -8.39 -5.77 -5.00
C LEU A 116 -8.25 -6.29 -6.43
N LEU A 117 -7.05 -6.26 -7.00
CA LEU A 117 -6.79 -6.72 -8.36
C LEU A 117 -7.06 -8.22 -8.51
N ASN A 118 -6.69 -9.03 -7.52
CA ASN A 118 -7.01 -10.45 -7.50
C ASN A 118 -8.53 -10.67 -7.52
N GLY A 119 -9.28 -9.95 -6.68
CA GLY A 119 -10.75 -10.02 -6.66
C GLY A 119 -11.37 -9.61 -7.99
N LEU A 120 -10.91 -8.52 -8.60
CA LEU A 120 -11.38 -8.05 -9.92
C LEU A 120 -11.04 -9.05 -11.03
N LEU A 121 -9.85 -9.64 -11.01
CA LEU A 121 -9.40 -10.63 -11.97
C LEU A 121 -10.28 -11.90 -11.91
N LEU A 122 -10.52 -12.43 -10.71
CA LEU A 122 -11.39 -13.59 -10.48
C LEU A 122 -12.84 -13.33 -10.93
N PHE A 123 -13.38 -12.13 -10.64
CA PHE A 123 -14.75 -11.78 -10.99
C PHE A 123 -14.94 -11.68 -12.50
N GLN A 124 -13.95 -11.22 -13.26
CA GLN A 124 -14.03 -11.08 -14.71
C GLN A 124 -13.67 -12.38 -15.45
N GLY A 125 -12.87 -13.25 -14.83
CA GLY A 125 -12.52 -14.58 -15.34
C GLY A 125 -12.01 -14.56 -16.80
N ASN A 126 -12.47 -15.50 -17.60
CA ASN A 126 -12.08 -15.67 -19.01
C ASN A 126 -12.41 -14.49 -19.96
N ARG A 127 -12.92 -13.37 -19.44
CA ARG A 127 -13.20 -12.16 -20.22
C ARG A 127 -11.98 -11.25 -20.37
N ILE A 128 -10.89 -11.58 -19.68
CA ILE A 128 -9.66 -10.80 -19.71
C ILE A 128 -8.65 -11.51 -20.60
N ASP A 129 -8.26 -10.84 -21.68
CA ASP A 129 -7.10 -11.27 -22.45
C ASP A 129 -5.86 -11.22 -21.57
N SER A 130 -5.01 -12.25 -21.68
CA SER A 130 -3.78 -12.35 -20.85
C SER A 130 -4.03 -12.53 -19.34
N TYR A 131 -5.10 -13.23 -18.94
CA TYR A 131 -5.42 -13.55 -17.54
C TYR A 131 -4.20 -14.07 -16.75
N GLU A 132 -3.49 -15.06 -17.31
CA GLU A 132 -2.31 -15.68 -16.69
C GLU A 132 -1.21 -14.67 -16.39
N LYS A 133 -0.95 -13.73 -17.30
CA LYS A 133 0.02 -12.66 -17.07
C LYS A 133 -0.34 -11.78 -15.87
N TYR A 134 -1.60 -11.36 -15.78
CA TYR A 134 -2.05 -10.53 -14.67
C TYR A 134 -2.03 -11.31 -13.35
N GLU A 135 -2.35 -12.60 -13.38
CA GLU A 135 -2.26 -13.47 -12.22
C GLU A 135 -0.82 -13.55 -11.68
N GLU A 136 0.17 -13.74 -12.56
CA GLU A 136 1.60 -13.75 -12.19
C GLU A 136 2.05 -12.40 -11.62
N GLU A 137 1.64 -11.29 -12.23
CA GLU A 137 2.00 -9.95 -11.77
C GLU A 137 1.36 -9.63 -10.40
N ILE A 138 0.13 -10.07 -10.15
CA ILE A 138 -0.55 -9.94 -8.85
C ILE A 138 0.12 -10.82 -7.80
N GLU A 139 0.47 -12.07 -8.15
CA GLU A 139 1.23 -12.95 -7.26
C GLU A 139 2.56 -12.32 -6.84
N ALA A 140 3.26 -11.66 -7.77
CA ALA A 140 4.48 -10.94 -7.45
C ALA A 140 4.28 -9.78 -6.44
N LEU A 141 3.13 -9.10 -6.46
CA LEU A 141 2.78 -8.10 -5.45
C LEU A 141 2.61 -8.74 -4.06
N PHE A 142 1.92 -9.87 -3.96
CA PHE A 142 1.78 -10.61 -2.70
C PHE A 142 3.14 -11.08 -2.18
N GLN A 143 4.02 -11.60 -3.04
CA GLN A 143 5.37 -12.00 -2.65
C GLN A 143 6.18 -10.84 -2.05
N ARG A 144 6.03 -9.62 -2.57
CA ARG A 144 6.73 -8.44 -2.04
C ARG A 144 6.32 -8.11 -0.61
N VAL A 145 5.06 -8.32 -0.23
CA VAL A 145 4.55 -7.98 1.10
C VAL A 145 4.60 -9.14 2.10
N MET A 146 5.11 -10.31 1.68
CA MET A 146 5.33 -11.47 2.58
C MET A 146 6.28 -11.19 3.74
N GLN A 147 7.17 -10.22 3.59
CA GLN A 147 8.14 -9.80 4.61
C GLN A 147 7.76 -8.48 5.27
N SER A 148 6.54 -7.99 5.03
CA SER A 148 6.06 -6.73 5.60
C SER A 148 6.11 -6.75 7.13
N ASP A 149 6.51 -5.63 7.73
CA ASP A 149 6.41 -5.42 9.17
C ASP A 149 4.94 -5.26 9.61
N ARG A 150 4.06 -4.88 8.69
CA ARG A 150 2.61 -4.86 8.90
C ARG A 150 2.06 -6.28 8.91
N ILE A 151 1.69 -6.74 10.09
CA ILE A 151 1.24 -8.12 10.30
C ILE A 151 -0.05 -8.43 9.55
N ASP A 152 -1.00 -7.49 9.53
CA ASP A 152 -2.26 -7.59 8.80
C ASP A 152 -2.03 -7.84 7.29
N ILE A 153 -1.15 -7.08 6.68
CA ILE A 153 -0.80 -7.20 5.26
C ILE A 153 -0.06 -8.51 4.97
N ARG A 154 0.93 -8.85 5.83
CA ARG A 154 1.68 -10.09 5.69
C ARG A 154 0.78 -11.33 5.80
N GLU A 155 -0.11 -11.38 6.79
CA GLU A 155 -1.04 -12.49 6.98
C GLU A 155 -2.02 -12.64 5.80
N GLN A 156 -2.50 -11.54 5.21
CA GLN A 156 -3.32 -11.58 4.00
C GLN A 156 -2.56 -12.19 2.81
N ALA A 157 -1.30 -11.80 2.62
CA ALA A 157 -0.45 -12.36 1.56
C ALA A 157 -0.18 -13.86 1.79
N GLN A 158 0.05 -14.27 3.04
CA GLN A 158 0.23 -15.66 3.42
C GLN A 158 -1.04 -16.49 3.11
N ALA A 159 -2.23 -15.98 3.44
CA ALA A 159 -3.49 -16.66 3.14
C ALA A 159 -3.70 -16.83 1.63
N TYR A 160 -3.41 -15.80 0.84
CA TYR A 160 -3.44 -15.87 -0.63
C TYR A 160 -2.51 -16.98 -1.15
N LEU A 161 -1.25 -17.00 -0.70
CA LEU A 161 -0.29 -18.01 -1.09
C LEU A 161 -0.71 -19.44 -0.73
N ILE A 162 -1.25 -19.63 0.48
CA ILE A 162 -1.79 -20.94 0.89
C ILE A 162 -2.86 -21.41 -0.07
N SER A 163 -3.82 -20.52 -0.43
CA SER A 163 -4.85 -20.84 -1.44
C SER A 163 -4.25 -21.25 -2.77
N LYS A 164 -3.27 -20.52 -3.27
CA LYS A 164 -2.61 -20.83 -4.55
C LYS A 164 -1.82 -22.13 -4.53
N LEU A 165 -1.14 -22.42 -3.43
CA LEU A 165 -0.42 -23.67 -3.24
C LEU A 165 -1.39 -24.86 -3.16
N MET A 166 -2.56 -24.67 -2.53
CA MET A 166 -3.61 -25.69 -2.49
C MET A 166 -4.20 -25.96 -3.89
N GLU A 167 -4.43 -24.92 -4.71
CA GLU A 167 -4.86 -25.07 -6.11
C GLU A 167 -3.83 -25.88 -6.93
N LYS A 168 -2.53 -25.63 -6.70
CA LYS A 168 -1.42 -26.38 -7.32
C LYS A 168 -1.15 -27.76 -6.70
N GLN A 169 -1.92 -28.15 -5.67
CA GLN A 169 -1.76 -29.38 -4.89
C GLN A 169 -0.40 -29.50 -4.16
N ASP A 170 0.29 -28.40 -3.95
CA ASP A 170 1.53 -28.33 -3.17
C ASP A 170 1.21 -28.12 -1.68
N TYR A 171 0.65 -29.15 -1.09
CA TYR A 171 0.17 -29.10 0.31
C TYR A 171 1.33 -29.00 1.31
N GLU A 172 2.52 -29.50 0.95
CA GLU A 172 3.69 -29.41 1.83
C GLU A 172 4.14 -27.96 2.01
N GLN A 173 4.23 -27.21 0.92
CA GLN A 173 4.56 -25.79 1.00
C GLN A 173 3.44 -24.97 1.63
N ALA A 174 2.17 -25.29 1.34
CA ALA A 174 1.03 -24.65 1.99
C ALA A 174 1.09 -24.81 3.52
N GLN A 175 1.44 -25.99 4.02
CA GLN A 175 1.58 -26.23 5.46
C GLN A 175 2.75 -25.42 6.04
N LYS A 176 3.90 -25.35 5.35
CA LYS A 176 5.04 -24.54 5.81
C LYS A 176 4.68 -23.05 5.95
N VAL A 177 3.96 -22.49 4.97
CA VAL A 177 3.48 -21.09 5.05
C VAL A 177 2.50 -20.93 6.21
N LEU A 178 1.54 -21.85 6.37
CA LEU A 178 0.55 -21.81 7.45
C LEU A 178 1.20 -21.86 8.83
N ASP A 179 2.28 -22.61 9.00
CA ASP A 179 3.00 -22.73 10.27
C ASP A 179 3.70 -21.43 10.69
N THR A 180 3.92 -20.50 9.76
CA THR A 180 4.45 -19.16 10.07
C THR A 180 3.39 -18.19 10.60
N ILE A 181 2.10 -18.50 10.42
CA ILE A 181 0.99 -17.64 10.88
C ILE A 181 0.76 -17.86 12.38
N SER A 182 0.71 -16.78 13.14
CA SER A 182 0.49 -16.81 14.59
C SER A 182 -0.94 -17.30 14.95
N LYS A 183 -1.05 -18.16 15.97
CA LYS A 183 -2.33 -18.70 16.45
C LYS A 183 -3.29 -17.67 17.07
N LYS A 184 -2.82 -16.44 17.35
CA LYS A 184 -3.54 -15.44 18.17
C LYS A 184 -4.08 -14.25 17.38
N ARG A 185 -4.31 -14.33 16.04
CA ARG A 185 -4.56 -13.13 15.24
C ARG A 185 -5.77 -13.16 14.29
N VAL A 186 -5.92 -12.04 13.53
CA VAL A 186 -7.05 -11.62 12.71
C VAL A 186 -7.47 -12.66 11.65
N LEU A 187 -6.51 -13.39 11.08
CA LEU A 187 -6.80 -14.56 10.26
C LEU A 187 -7.04 -15.77 11.12
N ASP A 188 -8.14 -16.45 10.86
CA ASP A 188 -8.45 -17.72 11.48
C ASP A 188 -7.52 -18.82 10.92
N ARG A 189 -6.33 -18.94 11.55
CA ARG A 189 -5.35 -19.97 11.19
C ARG A 189 -5.96 -21.38 11.22
N GLU A 190 -6.86 -21.61 12.15
CA GLU A 190 -7.55 -22.89 12.29
C GLU A 190 -8.46 -23.16 11.11
N GLN A 191 -9.15 -22.14 10.60
CA GLN A 191 -9.94 -22.25 9.37
C GLN A 191 -9.07 -22.56 8.15
N LEU A 192 -7.92 -21.91 8.02
CA LEU A 192 -6.97 -22.20 6.93
C LEU A 192 -6.41 -23.62 7.04
N GLN A 193 -6.12 -24.09 8.25
CA GLN A 193 -5.69 -25.48 8.50
C GLN A 193 -6.79 -26.49 8.17
N ALA A 194 -8.04 -26.22 8.55
CA ALA A 194 -9.18 -27.06 8.20
C ALA A 194 -9.38 -27.15 6.68
N ASN A 195 -9.28 -26.01 5.99
CA ASN A 195 -9.36 -25.97 4.52
C ASN A 195 -8.25 -26.80 3.87
N LEU A 196 -7.03 -26.73 4.41
CA LEU A 196 -5.90 -27.52 3.93
C LEU A 196 -6.16 -29.03 4.12
N TYR A 197 -6.65 -29.47 5.29
CA TYR A 197 -7.02 -30.86 5.51
C TYR A 197 -8.13 -31.34 4.57
N ILE A 198 -9.14 -30.49 4.30
CA ILE A 198 -10.20 -30.79 3.32
C ILE A 198 -9.60 -31.00 1.93
N ALA A 199 -8.70 -30.12 1.50
CA ALA A 199 -8.05 -30.24 0.19
C ALA A 199 -7.16 -31.48 0.06
N GLN A 200 -6.57 -31.95 1.16
CA GLN A 200 -5.81 -33.20 1.24
C GLN A 200 -6.70 -34.45 1.31
N GLY A 201 -8.02 -34.30 1.46
CA GLY A 201 -8.96 -35.41 1.68
C GLY A 201 -8.99 -35.92 3.12
N GLU A 202 -8.35 -35.25 4.08
CA GLU A 202 -8.24 -35.64 5.49
C GLU A 202 -9.44 -35.10 6.30
N LEU A 203 -10.65 -35.48 5.92
CA LEU A 203 -11.90 -34.95 6.46
C LEU A 203 -12.05 -35.11 7.97
N GLU A 204 -11.58 -36.23 8.55
CA GLU A 204 -11.63 -36.48 10.00
C GLU A 204 -10.79 -35.47 10.78
N LYS A 205 -9.62 -35.12 10.28
CA LYS A 205 -8.78 -34.09 10.91
C LYS A 205 -9.41 -32.72 10.85
N ALA A 206 -10.01 -32.36 9.70
CA ALA A 206 -10.75 -31.12 9.55
C ALA A 206 -11.92 -31.01 10.52
N ALA A 207 -12.75 -32.09 10.64
CA ALA A 207 -13.87 -32.12 11.55
C ALA A 207 -13.45 -31.97 13.02
N LYS A 208 -12.42 -32.69 13.45
CA LYS A 208 -11.90 -32.60 14.82
C LYS A 208 -11.43 -31.20 15.17
N LEU A 209 -10.71 -30.52 14.24
CA LEU A 209 -10.22 -29.15 14.46
C LEU A 209 -11.36 -28.14 14.62
N THR A 210 -12.45 -28.30 13.85
CA THR A 210 -13.64 -27.45 13.94
C THR A 210 -14.45 -27.70 15.21
N GLU A 211 -14.56 -28.94 15.71
CA GLU A 211 -15.21 -29.26 16.98
C GLU A 211 -14.44 -28.66 18.18
N GLU A 212 -13.10 -28.80 18.22
CA GLU A 212 -12.26 -28.22 19.27
C GLU A 212 -12.42 -26.71 19.35
N LYS A 213 -12.55 -26.03 18.20
CA LYS A 213 -12.81 -24.60 18.13
C LYS A 213 -14.17 -24.20 18.73
N PHE A 214 -15.22 -24.94 18.42
CA PHE A 214 -16.55 -24.70 19.01
C PHE A 214 -16.56 -24.87 20.54
N LEU A 215 -15.84 -25.86 21.05
CA LEU A 215 -15.74 -26.12 22.49
C LEU A 215 -14.89 -25.08 23.24
N SER A 216 -13.96 -24.43 22.57
CA SER A 216 -13.12 -23.38 23.16
C SER A 216 -13.74 -21.98 23.16
N ALA A 217 -14.82 -21.78 22.40
CA ALA A 217 -15.55 -20.53 22.28
C ALA A 217 -16.78 -20.43 23.21
N THR A 218 -17.11 -21.51 23.93
CA THR A 218 -18.15 -21.59 24.97
C THR A 218 -17.55 -21.56 26.35
#